data_cf05d0508963094c980a720cefec39f2
#
_entry.id   cf05d0508963094c980a720cefec39f2
#
_cell.length_a   1.000
_cell.length_b   1.000
_cell.length_c   1.000
_cell.angle_alpha   90.00
_cell.angle_beta   90.00
_cell.angle_gamma   90.00
#
_symmetry.space_group_name_H-M   'P 1'
#
loop_
_entity.id
_entity.type
_entity.pdbx_description
1 polymer ?
#
loop_
_entity_poly.entity_id
_entity_poly.type
_entity_poly.pdbx_seq_one_letter_code
_entity_poly.pdbx_strand_id
1 'polypeptide(L)'
;MELQQAIQELRKNEKRKFNQTIDLIVNLKGIDLRKDSINTVVSMPHAIKEKKVCGFFTKKSDLVTTISQPDFAKYKDKAELKHLVKSFDFFMASAPLMPSVATVFGKVLGPAGKMPSPQLGLVMQENDTAIKAELAKISKALKVRAKEPSIKISVAKESMSDSDITENIQAAYNAIVAVLPTKKENVRNVMIKLTMSKPLKVEMK
;
A
#
# COMPACT_ATOMS: atom_id res chain seq x y z
N MET A 1 5.52 -20.30 -16.55
CA MET A 1 6.70 -19.48 -16.97
C MET A 1 7.42 -19.05 -15.73
N GLU A 2 8.73 -19.10 -15.68
CA GLU A 2 9.50 -18.58 -14.54
C GLU A 2 9.43 -17.06 -14.45
N LEU A 3 9.53 -16.51 -13.23
CA LEU A 3 9.36 -15.09 -12.96
C LEU A 3 10.34 -14.21 -13.77
N GLN A 4 11.61 -14.61 -13.84
CA GLN A 4 12.64 -13.86 -14.58
C GLN A 4 12.35 -13.80 -16.08
N GLN A 5 11.92 -14.90 -16.68
CA GLN A 5 11.53 -14.96 -18.09
C GLN A 5 10.33 -14.06 -18.37
N ALA A 6 9.35 -14.03 -17.46
CA ALA A 6 8.17 -13.20 -17.59
C ALA A 6 8.52 -11.69 -17.50
N ILE A 7 9.44 -11.29 -16.64
CA ILE A 7 9.92 -9.90 -16.55
C ILE A 7 10.63 -9.50 -17.86
N GLN A 8 11.50 -10.36 -18.41
CA GLN A 8 12.17 -10.11 -19.69
C GLN A 8 11.18 -10.00 -20.85
N GLU A 9 10.12 -10.82 -20.85
CA GLU A 9 9.08 -10.74 -21.87
C GLU A 9 8.26 -9.46 -21.75
N LEU A 10 7.96 -9.02 -20.53
CA LEU A 10 7.29 -7.72 -20.30
C LEU A 10 8.14 -6.55 -20.82
N ARG A 11 9.46 -6.61 -20.70
CA ARG A 11 10.37 -5.56 -21.22
C ARG A 11 10.47 -5.51 -22.76
N LYS A 12 10.10 -6.58 -23.46
CA LYS A 12 10.01 -6.60 -24.93
C LYS A 12 8.81 -5.82 -25.47
N ASN A 13 7.83 -5.51 -24.61
CA ASN A 13 6.70 -4.69 -25.03
C ASN A 13 7.14 -3.29 -25.44
N GLU A 14 6.37 -2.63 -26.28
CA GLU A 14 6.63 -1.26 -26.73
C GLU A 14 6.81 -0.30 -25.55
N LYS A 15 7.92 0.42 -25.53
CA LYS A 15 8.16 1.47 -24.55
C LYS A 15 7.15 2.59 -24.72
N ARG A 16 6.49 2.92 -23.63
CA ARG A 16 5.52 4.03 -23.60
C ARG A 16 6.19 5.33 -23.15
N LYS A 17 5.51 6.46 -23.41
CA LYS A 17 6.00 7.80 -23.03
C LYS A 17 6.05 8.03 -21.51
N PHE A 18 5.56 7.11 -20.70
CA PHE A 18 5.54 7.18 -19.24
C PHE A 18 6.10 5.90 -18.61
N ASN A 19 6.64 6.04 -17.40
CA ASN A 19 7.17 4.92 -16.63
C ASN A 19 6.02 4.05 -16.12
N GLN A 20 5.82 2.88 -16.70
CA GLN A 20 4.75 1.96 -16.34
C GLN A 20 5.01 1.31 -14.98
N THR A 21 3.95 0.90 -14.31
CA THR A 21 4.02 0.05 -13.12
C THR A 21 3.89 -1.43 -13.50
N ILE A 22 4.56 -2.26 -12.73
CA ILE A 22 4.40 -3.71 -12.78
C ILE A 22 3.39 -4.09 -11.70
N ASP A 23 2.28 -4.68 -12.14
CA ASP A 23 1.21 -5.12 -11.27
C ASP A 23 1.28 -6.64 -11.10
N LEU A 24 1.21 -7.07 -9.84
CA LEU A 24 1.05 -8.47 -9.44
C LEU A 24 -0.45 -8.75 -9.26
N ILE A 25 -0.94 -9.79 -9.92
CA ILE A 25 -2.32 -10.25 -9.82
C ILE A 25 -2.30 -11.66 -9.24
N VAL A 26 -2.89 -11.81 -8.05
CA VAL A 26 -3.05 -13.11 -7.39
C VAL A 26 -4.53 -13.46 -7.39
N ASN A 27 -4.91 -14.43 -8.18
CA ASN A 27 -6.28 -14.93 -8.21
C ASN A 27 -6.44 -16.03 -7.15
N LEU A 28 -7.47 -15.88 -6.35
CA LEU A 28 -7.77 -16.75 -5.23
C LEU A 28 -8.85 -17.77 -5.59
N LYS A 29 -8.91 -18.88 -4.85
CA LYS A 29 -9.95 -19.91 -4.92
C LYS A 29 -10.31 -20.37 -3.51
N GLY A 30 -11.56 -20.79 -3.31
CA GLY A 30 -12.01 -21.38 -2.05
C GLY A 30 -12.01 -20.43 -0.86
N ILE A 31 -12.15 -19.10 -1.09
CA ILE A 31 -12.20 -18.08 -0.04
C ILE A 31 -13.50 -17.30 -0.13
N ASP A 32 -14.18 -17.16 1.00
CA ASP A 32 -15.32 -16.26 1.15
C ASP A 32 -14.87 -14.95 1.79
N LEU A 33 -14.64 -13.92 0.97
CA LEU A 33 -14.18 -12.60 1.40
C LEU A 33 -15.18 -11.83 2.28
N ARG A 34 -16.41 -12.33 2.42
CA ARG A 34 -17.39 -11.79 3.38
C ARG A 34 -17.06 -12.19 4.80
N LYS A 35 -16.49 -13.40 4.97
CA LYS A 35 -16.07 -13.94 6.27
C LYS A 35 -14.58 -13.67 6.52
N ASP A 36 -13.74 -13.87 5.51
CA ASP A 36 -12.29 -13.77 5.58
C ASP A 36 -11.82 -12.45 4.93
N SER A 37 -11.87 -11.36 5.69
CA SER A 37 -11.39 -10.08 5.18
C SER A 37 -9.86 -10.05 5.14
N ILE A 38 -9.28 -10.02 3.93
CA ILE A 38 -7.84 -9.87 3.75
C ILE A 38 -7.50 -8.39 3.77
N ASN A 39 -6.88 -7.93 4.84
CA ASN A 39 -6.38 -6.58 4.99
C ASN A 39 -5.02 -6.65 5.71
N THR A 40 -3.95 -6.47 4.96
CA THR A 40 -2.58 -6.58 5.50
C THR A 40 -1.69 -5.48 4.94
N VAL A 41 -0.62 -5.23 5.67
CA VAL A 41 0.47 -4.34 5.24
C VAL A 41 1.68 -5.20 4.89
N VAL A 42 2.13 -5.08 3.66
CA VAL A 42 3.32 -5.76 3.15
C VAL A 42 4.49 -4.80 3.19
N SER A 43 5.60 -5.20 3.79
CA SER A 43 6.85 -4.46 3.70
C SER A 43 7.61 -4.92 2.46
N MET A 44 7.87 -3.97 1.56
CA MET A 44 8.61 -4.22 0.33
C MET A 44 10.10 -3.98 0.58
N PRO A 45 11.01 -4.80 0.04
CA PRO A 45 12.45 -4.53 0.10
C PRO A 45 12.80 -3.19 -0.54
N HIS A 46 12.25 -2.93 -1.73
CA HIS A 46 12.55 -1.73 -2.52
C HIS A 46 11.31 -0.83 -2.63
N ALA A 47 11.50 0.47 -2.41
CA ALA A 47 10.41 1.45 -2.52
C ALA A 47 9.98 1.64 -3.98
N ILE A 48 8.67 1.61 -4.23
CA ILE A 48 8.10 1.71 -5.59
C ILE A 48 7.99 3.17 -6.04
N LYS A 49 7.54 4.05 -5.14
CA LYS A 49 7.36 5.49 -5.37
C LYS A 49 7.45 6.25 -4.07
N GLU A 50 7.78 7.52 -4.17
CA GLU A 50 7.60 8.43 -3.05
C GLU A 50 6.12 8.57 -2.71
N LYS A 51 5.80 8.46 -1.43
CA LYS A 51 4.43 8.56 -0.93
C LYS A 51 4.23 9.87 -0.21
N LYS A 52 3.14 10.54 -0.51
CA LYS A 52 2.73 11.76 0.20
C LYS A 52 2.10 11.35 1.53
N VAL A 53 2.73 11.77 2.63
CA VAL A 53 2.28 11.46 4.00
C VAL A 53 1.80 12.72 4.68
N CYS A 54 0.66 12.61 5.38
CA CYS A 54 0.14 13.66 6.24
C CYS A 54 0.12 13.17 7.69
N GLY A 55 0.57 14.01 8.63
CA GLY A 55 0.65 13.70 10.06
C GLY A 55 -0.39 14.46 10.87
N PHE A 56 -1.08 13.78 11.78
CA PHE A 56 -1.92 14.38 12.82
C PHE A 56 -1.10 14.43 14.10
N PHE A 57 -0.50 15.58 14.37
CA PHE A 57 0.40 15.79 15.52
C PHE A 57 -0.03 17.03 16.33
N THR A 58 0.38 17.07 17.60
CA THR A 58 0.18 18.23 18.45
C THR A 58 1.09 19.38 18.04
N LYS A 59 2.34 19.06 17.68
CA LYS A 59 3.35 20.02 17.22
C LYS A 59 3.53 19.92 15.71
N LYS A 60 3.77 21.04 15.05
CA LYS A 60 4.14 21.06 13.64
C LYS A 60 5.52 20.42 13.46
N SER A 61 5.63 19.53 12.49
CA SER A 61 6.89 18.93 12.06
C SER A 61 7.19 19.35 10.62
N ASP A 62 8.43 19.73 10.35
CA ASP A 62 8.88 20.10 9.00
C ASP A 62 9.04 18.89 8.07
N LEU A 63 9.03 17.67 8.63
CA LEU A 63 9.23 16.43 7.88
C LEU A 63 7.99 15.97 7.10
N VAL A 64 6.79 16.34 7.57
CA VAL A 64 5.51 15.94 6.97
C VAL A 64 4.52 17.09 7.04
N THR A 65 3.58 17.12 6.10
CA THR A 65 2.44 18.04 6.19
C THR A 65 1.65 17.73 7.44
N THR A 66 1.66 18.62 8.41
CA THR A 66 1.04 18.41 9.73
C THR A 66 -0.30 19.11 9.80
N ILE A 67 -1.31 18.39 10.29
CA ILE A 67 -2.61 18.93 10.70
C ILE A 67 -2.69 18.84 12.21
N SER A 68 -2.76 19.99 12.87
CA SER A 68 -2.85 20.07 14.32
C SER A 68 -4.31 20.03 14.79
N GLN A 69 -4.51 19.71 16.07
CA GLN A 69 -5.85 19.58 16.64
C GLN A 69 -6.75 20.81 16.43
N PRO A 70 -6.26 22.08 16.54
CA PRO A 70 -7.07 23.27 16.23
C PRO A 70 -7.53 23.30 14.77
N ASP A 71 -6.75 22.73 13.84
CA ASP A 71 -7.09 22.72 12.41
C ASP A 71 -8.20 21.73 12.06
N PHE A 72 -8.54 20.78 12.96
CA PHE A 72 -9.63 19.81 12.74
C PHE A 72 -10.98 20.49 12.48
N ALA A 73 -11.19 21.69 13.04
CA ALA A 73 -12.39 22.45 12.84
C ALA A 73 -12.61 22.88 11.37
N LYS A 74 -11.53 23.06 10.61
CA LYS A 74 -11.55 23.41 9.18
C LYS A 74 -12.05 22.24 8.32
N TYR A 75 -11.77 21.01 8.75
CA TYR A 75 -12.12 19.78 8.02
C TYR A 75 -13.48 19.20 8.44
N LYS A 76 -14.47 20.03 8.79
CA LYS A 76 -15.85 19.58 9.04
C LYS A 76 -16.60 19.31 7.74
N ASP A 77 -16.23 19.98 6.66
CA ASP A 77 -16.85 19.81 5.35
C ASP A 77 -16.39 18.53 4.66
N LYS A 78 -17.37 17.76 4.14
CA LYS A 78 -17.12 16.51 3.41
C LYS A 78 -16.29 16.71 2.13
N ALA A 79 -16.39 17.87 1.49
CA ALA A 79 -15.65 18.18 0.28
C ALA A 79 -14.14 18.31 0.58
N GLU A 80 -13.80 19.09 1.62
CA GLU A 80 -12.41 19.27 2.06
C GLU A 80 -11.78 17.98 2.56
N LEU A 81 -12.54 17.16 3.32
CA LEU A 81 -12.09 15.83 3.75
C LEU A 81 -11.78 14.91 2.56
N LYS A 82 -12.64 14.88 1.55
CA LYS A 82 -12.40 14.09 0.33
C LYS A 82 -11.18 14.58 -0.44
N HIS A 83 -10.98 15.89 -0.51
CA HIS A 83 -9.79 16.48 -1.16
C HIS A 83 -8.52 16.09 -0.40
N LEU A 84 -8.51 16.23 0.92
CA LEU A 84 -7.40 15.81 1.78
C LEU A 84 -7.03 14.33 1.56
N VAL A 85 -8.03 13.44 1.57
CA VAL A 85 -7.80 12.00 1.36
C VAL A 85 -7.28 11.67 -0.03
N LYS A 86 -7.63 12.46 -1.05
CA LYS A 86 -7.08 12.29 -2.41
C LYS A 86 -5.65 12.81 -2.53
N SER A 87 -5.31 13.87 -1.79
CA SER A 87 -3.99 14.53 -1.88
C SER A 87 -2.86 13.73 -1.25
N PHE A 88 -3.15 12.88 -0.26
CA PHE A 88 -2.16 12.11 0.47
C PHE A 88 -2.37 10.61 0.31
N ASP A 89 -1.26 9.87 0.19
CA ASP A 89 -1.28 8.40 0.07
C ASP A 89 -1.47 7.72 1.43
N PHE A 90 -0.81 8.25 2.47
CA PHE A 90 -0.82 7.71 3.84
C PHE A 90 -1.04 8.81 4.88
N PHE A 91 -1.56 8.39 6.02
CA PHE A 91 -1.75 9.24 7.18
C PHE A 91 -1.05 8.64 8.40
N MET A 92 -0.41 9.51 9.18
CA MET A 92 0.19 9.19 10.47
C MET A 92 -0.57 9.92 11.56
N ALA A 93 -0.59 9.39 12.77
CA ALA A 93 -1.18 10.06 13.90
C ALA A 93 -0.40 9.78 15.18
N SER A 94 -0.36 10.76 16.06
CA SER A 94 0.08 10.55 17.44
C SER A 94 -0.96 9.74 18.21
N ALA A 95 -0.52 8.79 19.02
CA ALA A 95 -1.40 7.92 19.79
C ALA A 95 -2.44 8.68 20.63
N PRO A 96 -2.09 9.76 21.35
CA PRO A 96 -3.06 10.56 22.10
C PRO A 96 -4.15 11.23 21.24
N LEU A 97 -3.83 11.58 19.98
CA LEU A 97 -4.77 12.25 19.07
C LEU A 97 -5.69 11.28 18.31
N MET A 98 -5.40 9.96 18.33
CA MET A 98 -6.16 8.96 17.60
C MET A 98 -7.68 8.99 17.85
N PRO A 99 -8.19 9.12 19.09
CA PRO A 99 -9.63 9.21 19.33
C PRO A 99 -10.27 10.40 18.61
N SER A 100 -9.62 11.58 18.66
CA SER A 100 -10.10 12.79 17.98
C SER A 100 -10.05 12.64 16.45
N VAL A 101 -8.98 12.05 15.93
CA VAL A 101 -8.85 11.74 14.48
C VAL A 101 -9.92 10.74 14.03
N ALA A 102 -10.21 9.72 14.82
CA ALA A 102 -11.24 8.74 14.51
C ALA A 102 -12.64 9.38 14.44
N THR A 103 -12.94 10.30 15.35
CA THR A 103 -14.23 10.99 15.39
C THR A 103 -14.43 11.91 14.19
N VAL A 104 -13.43 12.71 13.83
CA VAL A 104 -13.52 13.72 12.76
C VAL A 104 -13.31 13.10 11.38
N PHE A 105 -12.26 12.33 11.20
CA PHE A 105 -11.79 11.84 9.90
C PHE A 105 -12.19 10.38 9.61
N GLY A 106 -12.62 9.62 10.62
CA GLY A 106 -12.89 8.17 10.52
C GLY A 106 -13.92 7.82 9.45
N LYS A 107 -14.96 8.62 9.28
CA LYS A 107 -16.02 8.42 8.26
C LYS A 107 -15.51 8.46 6.83
N VAL A 108 -14.36 9.12 6.57
CA VAL A 108 -13.77 9.27 5.24
C VAL A 108 -12.49 8.44 5.08
N LEU A 109 -11.60 8.45 6.09
CA LEU A 109 -10.35 7.67 6.07
C LEU A 109 -10.59 6.16 6.19
N GLY A 110 -11.60 5.74 6.97
CA GLY A 110 -11.95 4.33 7.16
C GLY A 110 -12.29 3.62 5.85
N PRO A 111 -13.33 4.06 5.12
CA PRO A 111 -13.71 3.48 3.82
C PRO A 111 -12.59 3.58 2.78
N ALA A 112 -11.79 4.66 2.80
CA ALA A 112 -10.63 4.83 1.93
C ALA A 112 -9.46 3.89 2.27
N GLY A 113 -9.52 3.24 3.45
CA GLY A 113 -8.45 2.36 3.93
C GLY A 113 -7.16 3.09 4.31
N LYS A 114 -7.23 4.40 4.54
CA LYS A 114 -6.07 5.27 4.84
C LYS A 114 -5.97 5.64 6.32
N MET A 115 -6.80 5.06 7.17
CA MET A 115 -6.75 5.29 8.62
C MET A 115 -5.41 4.82 9.18
N PRO A 116 -4.72 5.62 10.03
CA PRO A 116 -3.55 5.18 10.78
C PRO A 116 -3.88 3.94 11.62
N SER A 117 -2.96 3.01 11.69
CA SER A 117 -3.13 1.77 12.46
C SER A 117 -1.86 1.50 13.30
N PRO A 118 -1.95 0.68 14.37
CA PRO A 118 -0.78 0.32 15.17
C PRO A 118 0.34 -0.34 14.34
N GLN A 119 -0.04 -1.01 13.25
CA GLN A 119 0.93 -1.65 12.36
C GLN A 119 1.66 -0.64 11.46
N LEU A 120 1.00 0.47 11.11
CA LEU A 120 1.54 1.46 10.19
C LEU A 120 0.91 2.84 10.45
N GLY A 121 1.76 3.83 10.75
CA GLY A 121 1.36 5.22 10.86
C GLY A 121 0.93 5.68 12.25
N LEU A 122 1.03 4.84 13.29
CA LEU A 122 0.82 5.27 14.68
C LEU A 122 2.17 5.59 15.34
N VAL A 123 2.31 6.83 15.81
CA VAL A 123 3.51 7.31 16.53
C VAL A 123 3.17 7.46 18.01
N MET A 124 3.91 6.76 18.86
CA MET A 124 3.70 6.82 20.32
C MET A 124 4.23 8.11 20.91
N GLN A 125 5.37 8.59 20.42
CA GLN A 125 6.02 9.83 20.87
C GLN A 125 6.28 10.73 19.67
N GLU A 126 5.93 12.02 19.78
CA GLU A 126 6.10 13.03 18.73
C GLU A 126 7.56 13.52 18.66
N ASN A 127 8.51 12.59 18.39
CA ASN A 127 9.92 12.90 18.19
C ASN A 127 10.26 12.77 16.70
N ASP A 128 11.11 13.65 16.19
CA ASP A 128 11.54 13.64 14.78
C ASP A 128 12.20 12.33 14.38
N THR A 129 12.90 11.66 15.30
CA THR A 129 13.49 10.33 15.06
C THR A 129 12.42 9.26 14.86
N ALA A 130 11.35 9.26 15.65
CA ALA A 130 10.24 8.33 15.53
C ALA A 130 9.45 8.60 14.23
N ILE A 131 9.23 9.87 13.89
CA ILE A 131 8.56 10.27 12.65
C ILE A 131 9.37 9.79 11.43
N LYS A 132 10.71 10.00 11.42
CA LYS A 132 11.60 9.52 10.35
C LYS A 132 11.57 7.99 10.21
N ALA A 133 11.60 7.27 11.33
CA ALA A 133 11.52 5.81 11.33
C ALA A 133 10.20 5.30 10.74
N GLU A 134 9.07 5.91 11.12
CA GLU A 134 7.76 5.56 10.54
C GLU A 134 7.64 5.96 9.06
N LEU A 135 8.20 7.09 8.64
CA LEU A 135 8.26 7.47 7.23
C LEU A 135 9.05 6.45 6.40
N ALA A 136 10.17 5.95 6.92
CA ALA A 136 10.95 4.91 6.26
C ALA A 136 10.16 3.59 6.13
N LYS A 137 9.37 3.22 7.14
CA LYS A 137 8.46 2.07 7.05
C LYS A 137 7.35 2.31 6.03
N ILE A 138 6.70 3.48 6.07
CA ILE A 138 5.62 3.83 5.15
C ILE A 138 6.11 3.86 3.70
N SER A 139 7.32 4.36 3.43
CA SER A 139 7.88 4.41 2.07
C SER A 139 7.95 3.02 1.43
N LYS A 140 8.27 2.00 2.22
CA LYS A 140 8.37 0.59 1.80
C LYS A 140 7.08 -0.21 2.00
N ALA A 141 6.11 0.31 2.75
CA ALA A 141 4.88 -0.42 3.05
C ALA A 141 3.89 -0.39 1.88
N LEU A 142 3.29 -1.52 1.57
CA LEU A 142 2.18 -1.64 0.63
C LEU A 142 0.95 -2.16 1.35
N LYS A 143 -0.15 -1.41 1.31
CA LYS A 143 -1.41 -1.85 1.91
C LYS A 143 -2.18 -2.72 0.92
N VAL A 144 -2.44 -3.95 1.29
CA VAL A 144 -3.17 -4.93 0.49
C VAL A 144 -4.54 -5.16 1.11
N ARG A 145 -5.58 -4.91 0.33
CA ARG A 145 -6.96 -5.15 0.74
C ARG A 145 -7.69 -5.90 -0.36
N ALA A 146 -8.14 -7.11 -0.08
CA ALA A 146 -8.95 -7.86 -1.01
C ALA A 146 -10.44 -7.56 -0.79
N LYS A 147 -11.10 -7.13 -1.86
CA LYS A 147 -12.56 -6.97 -1.95
C LYS A 147 -13.17 -8.01 -2.89
N GLU A 148 -12.36 -8.60 -3.74
CA GLU A 148 -12.71 -9.57 -4.76
C GLU A 148 -11.78 -10.78 -4.64
N PRO A 149 -12.12 -11.96 -5.14
CA PRO A 149 -11.24 -13.13 -5.15
C PRO A 149 -10.05 -12.97 -6.13
N SER A 150 -9.58 -11.74 -6.30
CA SER A 150 -8.43 -11.37 -7.10
C SER A 150 -7.76 -10.16 -6.45
N ILE A 151 -6.54 -10.35 -5.97
CA ILE A 151 -5.70 -9.29 -5.39
C ILE A 151 -4.87 -8.69 -6.51
N LYS A 152 -4.98 -7.38 -6.72
CA LYS A 152 -4.24 -6.62 -7.74
C LYS A 152 -3.46 -5.53 -7.04
N ILE A 153 -2.13 -5.58 -7.12
CA ILE A 153 -1.24 -4.65 -6.44
C ILE A 153 -0.07 -4.25 -7.34
N SER A 154 0.32 -2.99 -7.26
CA SER A 154 1.52 -2.50 -7.95
C SER A 154 2.75 -2.76 -7.10
N VAL A 155 3.69 -3.54 -7.61
CA VAL A 155 4.86 -4.05 -6.88
C VAL A 155 6.18 -3.41 -7.30
N ALA A 156 6.26 -2.82 -8.49
CA ALA A 156 7.47 -2.19 -9.00
C ALA A 156 7.16 -1.17 -10.10
N LYS A 157 8.17 -0.40 -10.49
CA LYS A 157 8.16 0.40 -11.71
C LYS A 157 9.04 -0.24 -12.78
N GLU A 158 8.71 0.02 -14.04
CA GLU A 158 9.48 -0.46 -15.20
C GLU A 158 10.96 -0.01 -15.16
N SER A 159 11.26 1.14 -14.55
CA SER A 159 12.61 1.68 -14.41
C SER A 159 13.50 0.97 -13.38
N MET A 160 12.94 0.10 -12.54
CA MET A 160 13.70 -0.64 -11.53
C MET A 160 14.51 -1.78 -12.17
N SER A 161 15.54 -2.27 -11.45
CA SER A 161 16.32 -3.43 -11.89
C SER A 161 15.48 -4.72 -11.84
N ASP A 162 15.82 -5.72 -12.64
CA ASP A 162 15.09 -7.00 -12.67
C ASP A 162 15.21 -7.76 -11.34
N SER A 163 16.35 -7.60 -10.63
CA SER A 163 16.52 -8.17 -9.29
C SER A 163 15.57 -7.55 -8.28
N ASP A 164 15.50 -6.21 -8.23
CA ASP A 164 14.61 -5.48 -7.31
C ASP A 164 13.14 -5.80 -7.56
N ILE A 165 12.76 -5.92 -8.85
CA ILE A 165 11.41 -6.31 -9.25
C ILE A 165 11.10 -7.72 -8.76
N THR A 166 12.03 -8.66 -8.93
CA THR A 166 11.87 -10.06 -8.50
C THR A 166 11.72 -10.15 -6.99
N GLU A 167 12.57 -9.46 -6.23
CA GLU A 167 12.53 -9.44 -4.77
C GLU A 167 11.21 -8.84 -4.26
N ASN A 168 10.77 -7.74 -4.84
CA ASN A 168 9.48 -7.12 -4.49
C ASN A 168 8.30 -8.06 -4.78
N ILE A 169 8.29 -8.73 -5.93
CA ILE A 169 7.22 -9.68 -6.28
C ILE A 169 7.20 -10.86 -5.31
N GLN A 170 8.35 -11.42 -4.98
CA GLN A 170 8.45 -12.54 -4.02
C GLN A 170 8.01 -12.12 -2.62
N ALA A 171 8.46 -10.97 -2.13
CA ALA A 171 8.06 -10.43 -0.84
C ALA A 171 6.54 -10.20 -0.77
N ALA A 172 5.96 -9.60 -1.81
CA ALA A 172 4.53 -9.36 -1.90
C ALA A 172 3.74 -10.67 -1.93
N TYR A 173 4.15 -11.62 -2.75
CA TYR A 173 3.52 -12.94 -2.85
C TYR A 173 3.55 -13.69 -1.53
N ASN A 174 4.71 -13.78 -0.89
CA ASN A 174 4.88 -14.48 0.39
C ASN A 174 4.02 -13.85 1.50
N ALA A 175 3.98 -12.53 1.56
CA ALA A 175 3.15 -11.82 2.54
C ALA A 175 1.63 -12.04 2.30
N ILE A 176 1.19 -12.09 1.04
CA ILE A 176 -0.21 -12.42 0.71
C ILE A 176 -0.52 -13.86 1.12
N VAL A 177 0.34 -14.82 0.75
CA VAL A 177 0.15 -16.25 1.08
C VAL A 177 0.13 -16.47 2.59
N ALA A 178 0.93 -15.75 3.37
CA ALA A 178 0.97 -15.88 4.84
C ALA A 178 -0.36 -15.49 5.51
N VAL A 179 -1.13 -14.59 4.91
CA VAL A 179 -2.42 -14.12 5.45
C VAL A 179 -3.61 -14.98 4.99
N LEU A 180 -3.41 -15.81 3.96
CA LEU A 180 -4.47 -16.69 3.45
C LEU A 180 -4.71 -17.88 4.40
N PRO A 181 -5.97 -18.30 4.63
CA PRO A 181 -6.32 -19.37 5.56
C PRO A 181 -5.61 -20.71 5.26
N THR A 182 -5.63 -21.16 4.00
CA THR A 182 -4.95 -22.40 3.56
C THR A 182 -3.71 -22.10 2.72
N LYS A 183 -3.10 -20.91 2.91
CA LYS A 183 -1.83 -20.50 2.29
C LYS A 183 -1.82 -20.71 0.75
N LYS A 184 -0.85 -21.49 0.23
CA LYS A 184 -0.68 -21.73 -1.22
C LYS A 184 -1.90 -22.38 -1.88
N GLU A 185 -2.67 -23.18 -1.16
CA GLU A 185 -3.86 -23.87 -1.70
C GLU A 185 -4.97 -22.90 -2.11
N ASN A 186 -5.08 -21.75 -1.46
CA ASN A 186 -6.03 -20.71 -1.84
C ASN A 186 -5.62 -19.95 -3.11
N VAL A 187 -4.39 -20.13 -3.59
CA VAL A 187 -3.94 -19.47 -4.81
C VAL A 187 -4.34 -20.30 -6.01
N ARG A 188 -5.11 -19.71 -6.94
CA ARG A 188 -5.49 -20.32 -8.21
C ARG A 188 -4.40 -20.15 -9.26
N ASN A 189 -3.96 -18.92 -9.46
CA ASN A 189 -2.87 -18.56 -10.34
C ASN A 189 -2.30 -17.20 -9.97
N VAL A 190 -1.08 -16.97 -10.41
CA VAL A 190 -0.36 -15.69 -10.24
C VAL A 190 -0.05 -15.15 -11.64
N MET A 191 -0.26 -13.87 -11.83
CA MET A 191 0.04 -13.19 -13.08
C MET A 191 0.75 -11.88 -12.81
N ILE A 192 1.61 -11.48 -13.73
CA ILE A 192 2.24 -10.16 -13.73
C ILE A 192 1.92 -9.45 -15.05
N LYS A 193 1.82 -8.11 -14.98
CA LYS A 193 1.60 -7.29 -16.17
C LYS A 193 2.22 -5.91 -16.00
N LEU A 194 2.57 -5.26 -17.09
CA LEU A 194 2.71 -3.79 -17.12
C LEU A 194 1.33 -3.15 -17.19
N THR A 195 1.22 -1.89 -16.79
CA THR A 195 -0.06 -1.16 -16.78
C THR A 195 -0.86 -1.33 -18.07
N MET A 196 -0.18 -1.27 -19.23
CA MET A 196 -0.81 -1.32 -20.55
C MET A 196 -0.54 -2.63 -21.33
N SER A 197 0.02 -3.68 -20.68
CA SER A 197 0.28 -4.96 -21.31
C SER A 197 -0.77 -6.02 -20.96
N LYS A 198 -0.75 -7.11 -21.72
CA LYS A 198 -1.49 -8.33 -21.38
C LYS A 198 -0.85 -9.01 -20.16
N PRO A 199 -1.65 -9.65 -19.28
CA PRO A 199 -1.10 -10.37 -18.13
C PRO A 199 -0.39 -11.66 -18.56
N LEU A 200 0.79 -11.92 -18.00
CA LEU A 200 1.56 -13.14 -18.17
C LEU A 200 1.41 -14.01 -16.91
N LYS A 201 1.11 -15.30 -17.10
CA LYS A 201 1.00 -16.27 -16.03
C LYS A 201 2.39 -16.70 -15.54
N VAL A 202 2.61 -16.62 -14.23
CA VAL A 202 3.90 -16.92 -13.61
C VAL A 202 3.73 -18.02 -12.56
N GLU A 203 4.72 -18.90 -12.48
CA GLU A 203 4.82 -19.91 -11.44
C GLU A 203 5.73 -19.39 -10.33
N MET A 204 5.15 -19.28 -9.13
CA MET A 204 5.87 -18.89 -7.92
C MET A 204 6.27 -20.15 -7.16
N LYS A 205 7.56 -20.31 -6.94
CA LYS A 205 8.13 -21.41 -6.14
C LYS A 205 7.91 -21.21 -4.65
#